data_3eb1e72995dec46211f8bce70539ff3c
#
_entry.id   3eb1e72995dec46211f8bce70539ff3c
#
_cell.length_a   1.000
_cell.length_b   1.000
_cell.length_c   1.000
_cell.angle_alpha   90.00
_cell.angle_beta   90.00
_cell.angle_gamma   90.00
#
_symmetry.space_group_name_H-M   'P 1'
#
loop_
_entity.id
_entity.type
_entity.pdbx_description
1 polymer ?
#
loop_
_entity_poly.entity_id
_entity_poly.type
_entity_poly.pdbx_seq_one_letter_code
_entity_poly.pdbx_strand_id
1 'polypeptide(L)'
;MDDLERSVQKRTVANPKYPEMLAAEIRRQRLISELVAERKANDLTQAAVAAAMNVSQSVVAEIESAKIDVRYSTLDRYTQAVSKHRKRLDVVPA
;
A
#
# COMPACT_ATOMS: atom_id res chain seq x y z
N MET A 1 -14.38 -17.59 14.03
CA MET A 1 -13.14 -16.84 14.25
C MET A 1 -12.11 -17.24 13.22
N ASP A 2 -11.54 -16.28 12.52
CA ASP A 2 -10.54 -16.60 11.51
C ASP A 2 -9.15 -16.72 12.14
N ASP A 3 -8.16 -17.10 11.34
CA ASP A 3 -6.81 -17.32 11.85
C ASP A 3 -6.18 -16.04 12.39
N LEU A 4 -6.55 -14.90 11.85
CA LEU A 4 -6.02 -13.62 12.28
C LEU A 4 -6.51 -13.30 13.68
N GLU A 5 -7.81 -13.48 13.95
CA GLU A 5 -8.37 -13.23 15.26
C GLU A 5 -7.77 -14.16 16.32
N ARG A 6 -7.54 -15.42 15.97
CA ARG A 6 -6.90 -16.35 16.88
C ARG A 6 -5.49 -15.91 17.23
N SER A 7 -4.76 -15.43 16.22
CA SER A 7 -3.41 -14.95 16.42
C SER A 7 -3.38 -13.76 17.36
N VAL A 8 -4.32 -12.83 17.19
CA VAL A 8 -4.41 -11.66 18.06
C VAL A 8 -4.68 -12.07 19.49
N GLN A 9 -5.65 -12.94 19.71
CA GLN A 9 -6.00 -13.39 21.05
C GLN A 9 -4.83 -14.08 21.74
N LYS A 10 -4.13 -14.94 21.03
CA LYS A 10 -3.02 -15.67 21.60
C LYS A 10 -1.86 -14.76 21.97
N ARG A 11 -1.56 -13.79 21.13
CA ARG A 11 -0.42 -12.91 21.35
C ARG A 11 -0.72 -11.75 22.27
N THR A 12 -1.98 -11.40 22.44
CA THR A 12 -2.37 -10.35 23.37
C THR A 12 -1.99 -10.71 24.81
N VAL A 13 -2.01 -11.99 25.15
CA VAL A 13 -1.61 -12.44 26.48
C VAL A 13 -0.13 -12.17 26.72
N ALA A 14 0.70 -12.34 25.68
CA ALA A 14 2.13 -12.13 25.81
C ALA A 14 2.55 -10.67 25.62
N ASN A 15 1.79 -9.89 24.83
CA ASN A 15 2.12 -8.49 24.54
C ASN A 15 0.85 -7.66 24.45
N PRO A 16 0.55 -6.88 25.50
CA PRO A 16 -0.68 -6.08 25.52
C PRO A 16 -0.80 -5.08 24.38
N LYS A 17 0.31 -4.68 23.77
CA LYS A 17 0.29 -3.75 22.64
C LYS A 17 0.13 -4.43 21.29
N TYR A 18 0.14 -5.74 21.27
CA TYR A 18 0.07 -6.49 20.02
C TYR A 18 -1.18 -6.21 19.21
N PRO A 19 -2.39 -6.11 19.80
CA PRO A 19 -3.59 -5.81 19.01
C PRO A 19 -3.51 -4.48 18.27
N GLU A 20 -2.91 -3.45 18.89
CA GLU A 20 -2.75 -2.15 18.23
C GLU A 20 -1.77 -2.25 17.08
N MET A 21 -0.67 -2.96 17.28
CA MET A 21 0.34 -3.16 16.25
C MET A 21 -0.23 -3.91 15.07
N LEU A 22 -1.01 -4.95 15.33
CA LEU A 22 -1.64 -5.74 14.28
C LEU A 22 -2.69 -4.93 13.53
N ALA A 23 -3.47 -4.13 14.25
CA ALA A 23 -4.47 -3.27 13.63
C ALA A 23 -3.81 -2.26 12.69
N ALA A 24 -2.67 -1.69 13.09
CA ALA A 24 -1.93 -0.76 12.25
C ALA A 24 -1.42 -1.45 10.99
N GLU A 25 -0.96 -2.69 11.12
CA GLU A 25 -0.49 -3.45 9.97
C GLU A 25 -1.62 -3.80 9.01
N ILE A 26 -2.77 -4.16 9.53
CA ILE A 26 -3.93 -4.45 8.70
C ILE A 26 -4.34 -3.19 7.92
N ARG A 27 -4.33 -2.03 8.59
CA ARG A 27 -4.66 -0.77 7.91
C ARG A 27 -3.65 -0.47 6.80
N ARG A 28 -2.37 -0.72 7.06
CA ARG A 28 -1.32 -0.51 6.06
C ARG A 28 -1.52 -1.41 4.85
N GLN A 29 -1.81 -2.69 5.09
CA GLN A 29 -2.06 -3.63 4.00
C GLN A 29 -3.28 -3.24 3.20
N ARG A 30 -4.33 -2.78 3.87
CA ARG A 30 -5.55 -2.34 3.19
C ARG A 30 -5.28 -1.11 2.34
N LEU A 31 -4.53 -0.15 2.87
CA LEU A 31 -4.17 1.04 2.12
C LEU A 31 -3.39 0.68 0.86
N ILE A 32 -2.41 -0.20 0.99
CA ILE A 32 -1.62 -0.62 -0.15
C ILE A 32 -2.49 -1.33 -1.18
N SER A 33 -3.40 -2.20 -0.74
CA SER A 33 -4.33 -2.87 -1.66
C SER A 33 -5.18 -1.87 -2.44
N GLU A 34 -5.64 -0.83 -1.77
CA GLU A 34 -6.44 0.22 -2.42
C GLU A 34 -5.61 0.99 -3.45
N LEU A 35 -4.35 1.28 -3.11
CA LEU A 35 -3.46 1.97 -4.04
C LEU A 35 -3.12 1.12 -5.26
N VAL A 36 -2.94 -0.19 -5.05
CA VAL A 36 -2.71 -1.11 -6.17
C VAL A 36 -3.92 -1.17 -7.07
N ALA A 37 -5.11 -1.21 -6.49
CA ALA A 37 -6.35 -1.21 -7.26
C ALA A 37 -6.47 0.09 -8.08
N GLU A 38 -6.11 1.22 -7.49
CA GLU A 38 -6.12 2.50 -8.20
C GLU A 38 -5.11 2.49 -9.35
N ARG A 39 -3.91 1.95 -9.11
CA ARG A 39 -2.92 1.83 -10.18
C ARG A 39 -3.49 1.06 -11.36
N LYS A 40 -4.10 -0.08 -11.08
CA LYS A 40 -4.68 -0.93 -12.15
C LYS A 40 -5.85 -0.24 -12.85
N ALA A 41 -6.66 0.45 -12.09
CA ALA A 41 -7.80 1.19 -12.64
C ALA A 41 -7.34 2.33 -13.56
N ASN A 42 -6.14 2.86 -13.32
CA ASN A 42 -5.57 3.91 -14.15
C ASN A 42 -4.73 3.34 -15.31
N ASP A 43 -4.79 2.04 -15.53
CA ASP A 43 -4.05 1.36 -16.59
C ASP A 43 -2.53 1.54 -16.48
N LEU A 44 -2.03 1.67 -15.25
CA LEU A 44 -0.60 1.83 -15.02
C LEU A 44 0.02 0.48 -14.64
N THR A 45 1.15 0.17 -15.27
CA THR A 45 1.91 -1.02 -14.90
C THR A 45 2.84 -0.71 -13.74
N GLN A 46 3.35 -1.75 -13.08
CA GLN A 46 4.38 -1.56 -12.08
C GLN A 46 5.61 -0.86 -12.67
N ALA A 47 5.95 -1.20 -13.90
CA ALA A 47 7.10 -0.58 -14.58
C ALA A 47 6.88 0.92 -14.79
N ALA A 48 5.67 1.32 -15.16
CA ALA A 48 5.35 2.72 -15.35
C ALA A 48 5.46 3.51 -14.04
N VAL A 49 4.95 2.94 -12.96
CA VAL A 49 5.04 3.57 -11.65
C VAL A 49 6.50 3.64 -11.19
N ALA A 50 7.26 2.59 -11.43
CA ALA A 50 8.68 2.56 -11.08
C ALA A 50 9.44 3.68 -11.80
N ALA A 51 9.15 3.86 -13.08
CA ALA A 51 9.77 4.95 -13.86
C ALA A 51 9.41 6.32 -13.28
N ALA A 52 8.14 6.52 -12.92
CA ALA A 52 7.69 7.77 -12.33
C ALA A 52 8.34 8.05 -10.98
N MET A 53 8.65 6.99 -10.22
CA MET A 53 9.30 7.11 -8.92
C MET A 53 10.83 7.11 -9.03
N ASN A 54 11.37 6.83 -10.21
CA ASN A 54 12.80 6.69 -10.42
C ASN A 54 13.39 5.56 -9.56
N VAL A 55 12.71 4.44 -9.56
CA VAL A 55 13.16 3.23 -8.84
C VAL A 55 12.99 2.03 -9.77
N SER A 56 13.47 0.87 -9.36
CA SER A 56 13.30 -0.34 -10.15
C SER A 56 11.89 -0.91 -9.97
N GLN A 57 11.46 -1.71 -10.93
CA GLN A 57 10.19 -2.40 -10.82
C GLN A 57 10.14 -3.31 -9.60
N SER A 58 11.28 -3.91 -9.22
CA SER A 58 11.36 -4.75 -8.03
C SER A 58 10.98 -3.98 -6.78
N VAL A 59 11.36 -2.72 -6.69
CA VAL A 59 10.99 -1.88 -5.55
C VAL A 59 9.49 -1.68 -5.50
N VAL A 60 8.86 -1.41 -6.65
CA VAL A 60 7.41 -1.25 -6.70
C VAL A 60 6.72 -2.56 -6.32
N ALA A 61 7.22 -3.70 -6.81
CA ALA A 61 6.66 -4.98 -6.46
C ALA A 61 6.74 -5.24 -4.95
N GLU A 62 7.84 -4.86 -4.31
CA GLU A 62 7.98 -4.99 -2.86
C GLU A 62 6.99 -4.11 -2.11
N ILE A 63 6.81 -2.87 -2.55
CA ILE A 63 5.84 -1.96 -1.94
C ILE A 63 4.44 -2.59 -2.03
N GLU A 64 4.08 -3.10 -3.19
CA GLU A 64 2.75 -3.65 -3.42
C GLU A 64 2.50 -4.97 -2.72
N SER A 65 3.57 -5.67 -2.35
CA SER A 65 3.43 -6.94 -1.64
C SER A 65 2.88 -6.76 -0.23
N ALA A 66 3.02 -5.57 0.33
CA ALA A 66 2.63 -5.24 1.69
C ALA A 66 3.31 -6.11 2.75
N LYS A 67 4.42 -6.75 2.39
CA LYS A 67 5.16 -7.61 3.32
C LYS A 67 6.22 -6.86 4.11
N ILE A 68 6.63 -5.71 3.63
CA ILE A 68 7.65 -4.90 4.29
C ILE A 68 7.00 -3.62 4.81
N ASP A 69 7.63 -3.04 5.81
CA ASP A 69 7.17 -1.79 6.37
C ASP A 69 7.79 -0.65 5.56
N VAL A 70 7.01 -0.09 4.67
CA VAL A 70 7.47 0.95 3.76
C VAL A 70 7.50 2.29 4.48
N ARG A 71 8.57 3.05 4.28
CA ARG A 71 8.66 4.39 4.85
C ARG A 71 7.54 5.26 4.30
N TYR A 72 7.04 6.16 5.15
CA TYR A 72 5.99 7.07 4.72
C TYR A 72 6.40 7.87 3.49
N SER A 73 7.63 8.34 3.43
CA SER A 73 8.10 9.12 2.27
C SER A 73 8.07 8.30 0.97
N THR A 74 8.40 7.02 1.06
CA THR A 74 8.35 6.13 -0.10
C THR A 74 6.91 5.87 -0.51
N LEU A 75 6.03 5.62 0.46
CA LEU A 75 4.63 5.40 0.18
C LEU A 75 3.98 6.65 -0.41
N ASP A 76 4.36 7.82 0.06
CA ASP A 76 3.88 9.08 -0.48
C ASP A 76 4.29 9.24 -1.95
N ARG A 77 5.53 8.91 -2.27
CA ARG A 77 6.01 8.95 -3.66
C ARG A 77 5.25 7.98 -4.54
N TYR A 78 4.98 6.79 -4.03
CA TYR A 78 4.19 5.79 -4.75
C TYR A 78 2.77 6.32 -4.99
N THR A 79 2.15 6.87 -3.96
CA THR A 79 0.81 7.42 -4.06
C THR A 79 0.75 8.54 -5.10
N GLN A 80 1.73 9.42 -5.09
CA GLN A 80 1.79 10.51 -6.07
C GLN A 80 1.99 9.98 -7.48
N ALA A 81 2.81 8.96 -7.66
CA ALA A 81 3.05 8.38 -8.98
C ALA A 81 1.76 7.79 -9.55
N VAL A 82 0.98 7.11 -8.72
CA VAL A 82 -0.29 6.53 -9.14
C VAL A 82 -1.31 7.64 -9.46
N SER A 83 -1.43 8.62 -8.58
CA SER A 83 -2.42 9.69 -8.73
C SER A 83 -2.07 10.65 -9.85
N LYS A 84 -0.79 10.94 -10.03
CA LYS A 84 -0.33 11.88 -11.03
C LYS A 84 -0.59 11.38 -12.45
N HIS A 85 -0.64 10.07 -12.62
CA HIS A 85 -0.91 9.47 -13.92
C HIS A 85 -2.35 8.99 -14.01
N ARG A 86 -3.23 9.53 -13.15
CA ARG A 86 -4.63 9.15 -13.17
C ARG A 86 -5.25 9.48 -14.51
N LYS A 87 -6.02 8.54 -15.00
CA LYS A 87 -6.76 8.75 -16.22
C LYS A 87 -7.84 9.77 -15.97
N ARG A 88 -7.84 10.86 -16.76
CA ARG A 88 -8.76 11.89 -16.44
C ARG A 88 -9.89 11.95 -17.34
N LEU A 89 -10.99 12.21 -16.78
CA LEU A 89 -12.10 12.28 -17.56
C LEU A 89 -12.43 13.69 -17.72
N ASP A 90 -11.95 14.52 -17.07
CA ASP A 90 -12.48 15.59 -16.78
C ASP A 90 -11.78 16.69 -16.82
N VAL A 91 -11.34 17.03 -16.44
CA VAL A 91 -10.94 17.90 -15.93
C VAL A 91 -10.30 18.79 -16.16
N VAL A 92 -10.60 19.65 -16.37
CA VAL A 92 -9.98 20.64 -16.63
C VAL A 92 -9.89 21.71 -15.84
N PRO A 93 -8.91 22.08 -15.48
CA PRO A 93 -8.75 23.21 -14.66
C PRO A 93 -9.16 24.38 -15.42
N ALA A 94 -9.82 25.07 -14.83
CA ALA A 94 -10.32 26.29 -15.44
C ALA A 94 -9.19 27.24 -15.79
#